data_8f8886696b08cbe4d71b13e801ef6d46
#
_entry.id   8f8886696b08cbe4d71b13e801ef6d46
#
_cell.length_a   1.000
_cell.length_b   1.000
_cell.length_c   1.000
_cell.angle_alpha   90.00
_cell.angle_beta   90.00
_cell.angle_gamma   90.00
#
_symmetry.space_group_name_H-M   'P 1'
#
loop_
_entity.id
_entity.type
_entity.pdbx_description
1 polymer ?
#
loop_
_entity_poly.entity_id
_entity_poly.type
_entity_poly.pdbx_seq_one_letter_code
_entity_poly.pdbx_strand_id
1 'polypeptide(L)'
;MDSTNLYSIDSVSALLFPVFKRYNVRKAILFGSIAKGTANASSDLDVLVDSNLRGMRFVGLLEDLQEAVHMDVDLLDVTRIQKGSPVAAEIQKTGVVIYEE
;
A
#
# COMPACT_ATOMS: atom_id res chain seq x y z
N MET A 1 -22.88 9.79 4.35
CA MET A 1 -22.27 9.56 4.36
C MET A 1 -21.64 8.70 4.32
N ASP A 2 -21.15 8.34 3.95
CA ASP A 2 -20.60 7.39 3.81
C ASP A 2 -19.26 7.37 4.04
N SER A 3 -18.83 7.73 5.18
CA SER A 3 -17.51 7.62 5.70
C SER A 3 -16.98 6.21 5.60
N THR A 4 -17.84 5.27 5.45
CA THR A 4 -17.40 3.89 5.27
C THR A 4 -16.52 3.69 4.07
N ASN A 5 -16.58 4.58 3.08
CA ASN A 5 -15.79 4.43 1.88
C ASN A 5 -14.34 4.92 2.03
N LEU A 6 -14.00 5.50 3.18
CA LEU A 6 -12.64 5.99 3.40
C LEU A 6 -11.61 4.87 3.36
N TYR A 7 -12.03 3.65 3.70
CA TYR A 7 -11.10 2.52 3.75
C TYR A 7 -11.32 1.52 2.63
N SER A 8 -12.04 1.92 1.60
CA SER A 8 -12.23 1.04 0.45
C SER A 8 -10.97 1.06 -0.42
N ILE A 9 -10.80 0.02 -1.21
CA ILE A 9 -9.68 -0.07 -2.14
C ILE A 9 -9.70 1.13 -3.07
N ASP A 10 -10.87 1.50 -3.57
CA ASP A 10 -10.98 2.61 -4.53
C ASP A 10 -10.56 3.93 -3.93
N SER A 11 -11.04 4.25 -2.71
CA SER A 11 -10.69 5.53 -2.11
C SER A 11 -9.23 5.58 -1.71
N VAL A 12 -8.68 4.49 -1.18
CA VAL A 12 -7.28 4.44 -0.82
C VAL A 12 -6.41 4.56 -2.08
N SER A 13 -6.78 3.86 -3.13
CA SER A 13 -6.05 3.89 -4.38
C SER A 13 -5.99 5.31 -4.95
N ALA A 14 -7.12 6.02 -4.92
CA ALA A 14 -7.18 7.40 -5.42
C ALA A 14 -6.29 8.33 -4.62
N LEU A 15 -6.25 8.16 -3.29
CA LEU A 15 -5.43 9.01 -2.43
C LEU A 15 -3.93 8.74 -2.65
N LEU A 16 -3.56 7.50 -2.89
CA LEU A 16 -2.16 7.13 -3.02
C LEU A 16 -1.60 7.35 -4.43
N PHE A 17 -2.45 7.41 -5.42
CA PHE A 17 -2.03 7.51 -6.81
C PHE A 17 -1.01 8.64 -7.06
N PRO A 18 -1.27 9.89 -6.64
CA PRO A 18 -0.31 10.97 -6.92
C PRO A 18 1.03 10.75 -6.22
N VAL A 19 1.02 10.08 -5.07
CA VAL A 19 2.27 9.81 -4.35
C VAL A 19 3.09 8.79 -5.13
N PHE A 20 2.47 7.70 -5.58
CA PHE A 20 3.18 6.70 -6.38
C PHE A 20 3.77 7.33 -7.63
N LYS A 21 3.00 8.20 -8.27
CA LYS A 21 3.45 8.84 -9.50
C LYS A 21 4.64 9.78 -9.23
N ARG A 22 4.58 10.51 -8.13
CA ARG A 22 5.65 11.45 -7.79
C ARG A 22 6.98 10.74 -7.54
N TYR A 23 6.93 9.55 -6.95
CA TYR A 23 8.14 8.80 -6.65
C TYR A 23 8.52 7.81 -7.75
N ASN A 24 7.81 7.82 -8.87
CA ASN A 24 8.08 6.93 -10.00
C ASN A 24 8.03 5.46 -9.60
N VAL A 25 7.08 5.11 -8.76
CA VAL A 25 6.82 3.73 -8.38
C VAL A 25 6.33 2.99 -9.63
N ARG A 26 6.78 1.76 -9.81
CA ARG A 26 6.40 0.98 -10.99
C ARG A 26 5.11 0.22 -10.78
N LYS A 27 4.89 -0.25 -9.56
CA LYS A 27 3.71 -1.05 -9.26
C LYS A 27 3.45 -0.99 -7.77
N ALA A 28 2.20 -1.01 -7.39
CA ALA A 28 1.81 -1.07 -5.99
C ALA A 28 0.62 -2.00 -5.81
N ILE A 29 0.67 -2.77 -4.74
CA ILE A 29 -0.35 -3.77 -4.42
C ILE A 29 -0.81 -3.52 -2.98
N LEU A 30 -2.12 -3.44 -2.79
CA LEU A 30 -2.70 -3.46 -1.44
C LEU A 30 -2.98 -4.90 -1.05
N PHE A 31 -2.72 -5.22 0.20
CA PHE A 31 -3.06 -6.55 0.72
C PHE A 31 -3.50 -6.41 2.17
N GLY A 32 -3.86 -7.52 2.80
CA GLY A 32 -4.28 -7.50 4.20
C GLY A 32 -5.71 -7.02 4.37
N SER A 33 -5.99 -6.34 5.49
CA SER A 33 -7.36 -6.03 5.88
C SER A 33 -8.09 -5.11 4.92
N ILE A 34 -7.40 -4.12 4.34
CA ILE A 34 -8.03 -3.22 3.36
C ILE A 34 -8.50 -4.03 2.15
N ALA A 35 -7.63 -4.91 1.64
CA ALA A 35 -7.96 -5.71 0.46
C ALA A 35 -9.09 -6.70 0.75
N LYS A 36 -9.18 -7.17 1.99
CA LYS A 36 -10.24 -8.09 2.38
C LYS A 36 -11.54 -7.39 2.72
N GLY A 37 -11.53 -6.07 2.83
CA GLY A 37 -12.73 -5.32 3.19
C GLY A 37 -13.04 -5.35 4.69
N THR A 38 -12.06 -5.71 5.52
CA THR A 38 -12.24 -5.81 6.97
C THR A 38 -11.55 -4.70 7.74
N ALA A 39 -10.98 -3.72 7.03
CA ALA A 39 -10.24 -2.65 7.67
C ALA A 39 -11.16 -1.71 8.46
N ASN A 40 -10.61 -1.13 9.51
CA ASN A 40 -11.29 -0.12 10.28
C ASN A 40 -10.28 0.98 10.65
N ALA A 41 -10.70 1.94 11.47
CA ALA A 41 -9.88 3.11 11.77
C ALA A 41 -8.55 2.76 12.45
N SER A 42 -8.46 1.59 13.08
CA SER A 42 -7.22 1.19 13.75
C SER A 42 -6.38 0.24 12.92
N SER A 43 -6.81 -0.09 11.71
CA SER A 43 -6.04 -0.97 10.83
C SER A 43 -4.86 -0.25 10.20
N ASP A 44 -3.75 -0.96 10.04
CA ASP A 44 -2.64 -0.46 9.23
C ASP A 44 -2.93 -0.78 7.77
N LEU A 45 -2.39 0.05 6.91
CA LEU A 45 -2.52 -0.16 5.47
C LEU A 45 -1.30 -0.94 4.99
N ASP A 46 -1.52 -2.12 4.45
CA ASP A 46 -0.42 -2.96 3.96
C ASP A 46 -0.21 -2.74 2.48
N VAL A 47 0.97 -2.22 2.11
CA VAL A 47 1.27 -1.86 0.73
C VAL A 47 2.59 -2.48 0.32
N LEU A 48 2.58 -3.16 -0.81
CA LEU A 48 3.78 -3.68 -1.44
C LEU A 48 4.08 -2.84 -2.68
N VAL A 49 5.31 -2.37 -2.82
CA VAL A 49 5.69 -1.56 -3.98
C VAL A 49 6.88 -2.15 -4.69
N ASP A 50 6.91 -1.94 -5.99
CA ASP A 50 8.10 -2.14 -6.82
C ASP A 50 8.60 -0.73 -7.14
N SER A 51 9.50 -0.22 -6.30
CA SER A 51 9.84 1.19 -6.34
C SER A 51 11.26 1.48 -6.79
N ASN A 52 12.17 0.56 -6.58
CA ASN A 52 13.60 0.77 -6.81
C ASN A 52 14.16 1.93 -5.97
N LEU A 53 13.51 2.23 -4.85
CA LEU A 53 13.95 3.29 -3.95
C LEU A 53 14.70 2.69 -2.77
N ARG A 54 15.63 3.47 -2.21
CA ARG A 54 16.44 3.02 -1.08
C ARG A 54 16.65 4.17 -0.11
N GLY A 55 16.93 3.82 1.13
CA GLY A 55 17.31 4.78 2.17
C GLY A 55 16.27 5.84 2.35
N MET A 56 16.70 7.09 2.39
CA MET A 56 15.82 8.21 2.71
C MET A 56 14.71 8.40 1.69
N ARG A 57 14.93 8.02 0.44
CA ARG A 57 13.86 8.15 -0.56
C ARG A 57 12.72 7.18 -0.29
N PHE A 58 13.07 5.98 0.18
CA PHE A 58 12.04 5.01 0.56
C PHE A 58 11.27 5.50 1.79
N VAL A 59 11.98 6.06 2.76
CA VAL A 59 11.35 6.64 3.96
C VAL A 59 10.44 7.80 3.56
N GLY A 60 10.88 8.63 2.62
CA GLY A 60 10.04 9.71 2.11
C GLY A 60 8.75 9.21 1.48
N LEU A 61 8.85 8.13 0.71
CA LEU A 61 7.66 7.52 0.13
C LEU A 61 6.70 7.06 1.23
N LEU A 62 7.21 6.39 2.25
CA LEU A 62 6.38 5.93 3.35
C LEU A 62 5.67 7.09 4.05
N GLU A 63 6.41 8.15 4.35
CA GLU A 63 5.83 9.29 5.04
C GLU A 63 4.75 9.97 4.22
N ASP A 64 4.99 10.12 2.92
CA ASP A 64 4.00 10.76 2.06
C ASP A 64 2.76 9.90 1.88
N LEU A 65 2.92 8.58 1.85
CA LEU A 65 1.77 7.69 1.78
C LEU A 65 0.94 7.79 3.06
N GLN A 66 1.59 7.81 4.21
CA GLN A 66 0.88 7.92 5.49
C GLN A 66 0.14 9.24 5.59
N GLU A 67 0.74 10.30 5.11
CA GLU A 67 0.09 11.60 5.13
C GLU A 67 -1.12 11.62 4.20
N ALA A 68 -1.02 10.98 3.05
CA ALA A 68 -2.11 10.98 2.08
C ALA A 68 -3.36 10.27 2.60
N VAL A 69 -3.19 9.21 3.37
CA VAL A 69 -4.32 8.42 3.86
C VAL A 69 -4.63 8.66 5.34
N HIS A 70 -3.79 9.41 6.03
CA HIS A 70 -3.96 9.69 7.47
C HIS A 70 -4.07 8.41 8.30
N MET A 71 -3.25 7.43 7.98
CA MET A 71 -3.19 6.19 8.74
C MET A 71 -1.79 5.60 8.61
N ASP A 72 -1.46 4.70 9.51
CA ASP A 72 -0.17 4.04 9.45
C ASP A 72 -0.11 3.13 8.23
N VAL A 73 1.02 3.16 7.56
CA VAL A 73 1.25 2.34 6.37
C VAL A 73 2.41 1.39 6.66
N ASP A 74 2.18 0.12 6.43
CA ASP A 74 3.23 -0.89 6.49
C ASP A 74 3.70 -1.09 5.06
N LEU A 75 4.83 -0.47 4.72
CA LEU A 75 5.31 -0.41 3.35
C LEU A 75 6.44 -1.40 3.15
N LEU A 76 6.26 -2.28 2.18
CA LEU A 76 7.27 -3.27 1.83
C LEU A 76 7.65 -3.09 0.37
N ASP A 77 8.94 -3.31 0.07
CA ASP A 77 9.39 -3.31 -1.32
C ASP A 77 9.53 -4.75 -1.79
N VAL A 78 9.29 -4.99 -3.07
CA VAL A 78 9.34 -6.34 -3.63
C VAL A 78 10.68 -7.02 -3.39
N THR A 79 11.77 -6.24 -3.29
CA THR A 79 13.09 -6.79 -3.06
C THR A 79 13.26 -7.39 -1.67
N ARG A 80 12.35 -7.09 -0.75
CA ARG A 80 12.41 -7.59 0.62
C ARG A 80 11.51 -8.78 0.87
N ILE A 81 10.74 -9.21 -0.11
CA ILE A 81 9.79 -10.30 0.06
C ILE A 81 10.49 -11.61 -0.27
N GLN A 82 10.49 -12.52 0.70
CA GLN A 82 11.07 -13.85 0.49
C GLN A 82 10.00 -14.78 -0.06
N LYS A 83 10.37 -15.53 -1.07
CA LYS A 83 9.49 -16.51 -1.67
C LYS A 83 9.08 -17.55 -0.62
N GLY A 84 7.79 -17.81 -0.56
CA GLY A 84 7.26 -18.79 0.39
C GLY A 84 7.05 -18.26 1.79
N SER A 85 7.33 -16.97 2.04
CA SER A 85 7.12 -16.40 3.36
C SER A 85 5.63 -16.19 3.63
N PRO A 86 5.24 -16.01 4.92
CA PRO A 86 3.84 -15.71 5.23
C PRO A 86 3.33 -14.44 4.54
N VAL A 87 4.20 -13.42 4.39
CA VAL A 87 3.81 -12.20 3.72
C VAL A 87 3.55 -12.46 2.23
N ALA A 88 4.43 -13.25 1.59
CA ALA A 88 4.22 -13.59 0.19
C ALA A 88 2.89 -14.34 -0.01
N ALA A 89 2.56 -15.24 0.90
CA ALA A 89 1.30 -15.97 0.84
C ALA A 89 0.11 -15.04 1.00
N GLU A 90 0.20 -14.08 1.92
CA GLU A 90 -0.88 -13.14 2.14
C GLU A 90 -1.10 -12.25 0.91
N ILE A 91 -0.02 -11.81 0.27
CA ILE A 91 -0.12 -11.00 -0.94
C ILE A 91 -0.78 -11.78 -2.06
N GLN A 92 -0.42 -13.06 -2.22
CA GLN A 92 -1.06 -13.88 -3.24
C GLN A 92 -2.55 -14.07 -2.97
N LYS A 93 -2.92 -14.18 -1.70
CA LYS A 93 -4.29 -14.45 -1.32
C LYS A 93 -5.18 -13.22 -1.39
N THR A 94 -4.68 -12.07 -0.95
CA THR A 94 -5.51 -10.87 -0.80
C THR A 94 -5.05 -9.69 -1.64
N GLY A 95 -3.92 -9.80 -2.32
CA GLY A 95 -3.33 -8.65 -3.01
C GLY A 95 -4.17 -8.13 -4.16
N VAL A 96 -4.28 -6.80 -4.23
CA VAL A 96 -4.98 -6.13 -5.32
C VAL A 96 -4.04 -5.06 -5.87
N VAL A 97 -3.78 -5.11 -7.18
CA VAL A 97 -2.94 -4.12 -7.83
C VAL A 97 -3.70 -2.80 -7.87
N ILE A 98 -3.13 -1.76 -7.28
CA ILE A 98 -3.77 -0.44 -7.24
C ILE A 98 -3.03 0.59 -8.07
N TYR A 99 -1.83 0.28 -8.53
CA TYR A 99 -1.05 1.19 -9.33
C TYR A 99 -0.09 0.38 -10.20
N GLU A 100 -0.03 0.72 -11.45
CA GLU A 100 0.88 0.05 -12.35
C GLU A 100 1.18 0.99 -13.51
N GLU A 101 2.48 1.19 -13.76
CA GLU A 101 2.91 2.02 -14.87
C GLU A 101 2.83 1.32 -16.19
#